data_9bf09f0b1083bfce7de5ec9cdb1e80be
#
_entry.id   9bf09f0b1083bfce7de5ec9cdb1e80be
#
_cell.length_a   1.000
_cell.length_b   1.000
_cell.length_c   1.000
_cell.angle_alpha   90.00
_cell.angle_beta   90.00
_cell.angle_gamma   90.00
#
_symmetry.space_group_name_H-M   'P 1'
#
loop_
_entity.id
_entity.type
_entity.pdbx_description
1 polymer ?
#
loop_
_entity_poly.entity_id
_entity_poly.type
_entity_poly.pdbx_seq_one_letter_code
_entity_poly.pdbx_strand_id
1 'polypeptide(L)'
;MMVSMFESMDDEYMRGRAADIRDVTFRLECNLTGKVIPNLATLDEPVVIVAKDLTPSDTGSLNKEFAKGFATELGGRTSHSAIMARSLEIPAVVGCKGVLDELNNGDTVVLDAINGEVILNPSEEEVAKYTKMAEDYAAEKSALQALKDQKTVSTDGHKVLLVGNIGS
;
A
#
# COMPACT_ATOMS: atom_id res chain seq x y z
N MET A 1 -25.20 -10.63 -7.37
CA MET A 1 -26.31 -9.85 -7.92
C MET A 1 -26.16 -8.34 -7.72
N MET A 2 -26.06 -7.79 -6.48
CA MET A 2 -25.87 -6.33 -6.29
C MET A 2 -24.53 -5.84 -6.85
N VAL A 3 -23.43 -6.53 -6.57
CA VAL A 3 -22.08 -6.16 -7.06
C VAL A 3 -22.08 -6.04 -8.60
N SER A 4 -22.59 -7.07 -9.29
CA SER A 4 -22.64 -7.08 -10.77
C SER A 4 -23.52 -5.95 -11.34
N MET A 5 -24.53 -5.52 -10.60
CA MET A 5 -25.39 -4.39 -10.98
C MET A 5 -24.59 -3.07 -10.92
N PHE A 6 -23.81 -2.85 -9.85
CA PHE A 6 -22.98 -1.65 -9.75
C PHE A 6 -21.83 -1.64 -10.76
N GLU A 7 -21.22 -2.78 -11.02
CA GLU A 7 -20.14 -2.91 -12.01
C GLU A 7 -20.60 -2.64 -13.46
N SER A 8 -21.89 -2.87 -13.75
CA SER A 8 -22.47 -2.63 -15.08
C SER A 8 -22.97 -1.20 -15.29
N MET A 9 -22.89 -0.33 -14.27
CA MET A 9 -23.31 1.07 -14.41
C MET A 9 -22.31 1.90 -15.21
N ASP A 10 -22.78 2.82 -16.02
CA ASP A 10 -21.93 3.74 -16.80
C ASP A 10 -21.26 4.80 -15.93
N ASP A 11 -21.81 5.07 -14.75
CA ASP A 11 -21.29 6.02 -13.77
C ASP A 11 -20.06 5.43 -13.02
N GLU A 12 -18.90 6.07 -13.16
CA GLU A 12 -17.63 5.65 -12.55
C GLU A 12 -17.70 5.65 -11.02
N TYR A 13 -18.37 6.62 -10.42
CA TYR A 13 -18.57 6.70 -8.98
C TYR A 13 -19.39 5.49 -8.47
N MET A 14 -20.46 5.16 -9.16
CA MET A 14 -21.30 4.00 -8.82
C MET A 14 -20.55 2.68 -9.02
N ARG A 15 -19.75 2.53 -10.08
CA ARG A 15 -18.87 1.37 -10.24
C ARG A 15 -17.90 1.20 -9.08
N GLY A 16 -17.33 2.30 -8.57
CA GLY A 16 -16.47 2.29 -7.40
C GLY A 16 -17.13 1.72 -6.14
N ARG A 17 -18.45 1.91 -5.98
CA ARG A 17 -19.22 1.39 -4.85
C ARG A 17 -19.36 -0.14 -4.84
N ALA A 18 -19.07 -0.82 -5.93
CA ALA A 18 -19.02 -2.28 -5.96
C ALA A 18 -17.99 -2.86 -4.95
N ALA A 19 -16.86 -2.17 -4.76
CA ALA A 19 -15.85 -2.56 -3.78
C ALA A 19 -16.37 -2.47 -2.34
N ASP A 20 -17.10 -1.39 -2.00
CA ASP A 20 -17.69 -1.21 -0.68
C ASP A 20 -18.72 -2.31 -0.35
N ILE A 21 -19.54 -2.67 -1.36
CA ILE A 21 -20.53 -3.74 -1.20
C ILE A 21 -19.86 -5.10 -0.98
N ARG A 22 -18.76 -5.38 -1.69
CA ARG A 22 -17.97 -6.61 -1.47
C ARG A 22 -17.41 -6.66 -0.06
N ASP A 23 -16.83 -5.54 0.42
CA ASP A 23 -16.25 -5.47 1.76
C ASP A 23 -17.30 -5.73 2.84
N VAL A 24 -18.44 -5.05 2.79
CA VAL A 24 -19.54 -5.26 3.73
C VAL A 24 -20.06 -6.69 3.68
N THR A 25 -20.23 -7.26 2.48
CA THR A 25 -20.70 -8.63 2.29
C THR A 25 -19.71 -9.64 2.87
N PHE A 26 -18.42 -9.48 2.60
CA PHE A 26 -17.36 -10.33 3.13
C PHE A 26 -17.32 -10.29 4.66
N ARG A 27 -17.40 -9.11 5.26
CA ARG A 27 -17.43 -8.96 6.73
C ARG A 27 -18.66 -9.62 7.35
N LEU A 28 -19.82 -9.48 6.71
CA LEU A 28 -21.03 -10.13 7.15
C LEU A 28 -20.90 -11.67 7.06
N GLU A 29 -20.36 -12.18 5.96
CA GLU A 29 -20.10 -13.61 5.77
C GLU A 29 -19.13 -14.17 6.82
N CYS A 30 -18.04 -13.46 7.11
CA CYS A 30 -17.10 -13.83 8.14
C CYS A 30 -17.75 -13.87 9.53
N ASN A 31 -18.56 -12.88 9.87
CA ASN A 31 -19.29 -12.87 11.14
C ASN A 31 -20.29 -14.03 11.25
N LEU A 32 -20.99 -14.37 10.16
CA LEU A 32 -21.95 -15.47 10.15
C LEU A 32 -21.28 -16.86 10.20
N THR A 33 -20.09 -16.96 9.57
CA THR A 33 -19.35 -18.25 9.49
C THR A 33 -18.35 -18.45 10.63
N GLY A 34 -18.15 -17.42 11.49
CA GLY A 34 -17.15 -17.44 12.55
C GLY A 34 -15.71 -17.35 12.04
N LYS A 35 -15.49 -16.97 10.79
CA LYS A 35 -14.15 -16.72 10.25
C LYS A 35 -13.55 -15.48 10.90
N VAL A 36 -12.35 -15.62 11.44
CA VAL A 36 -11.60 -14.50 11.99
C VAL A 36 -11.02 -13.70 10.83
N ILE A 37 -11.39 -12.42 10.74
CA ILE A 37 -10.76 -11.48 9.82
C ILE A 37 -9.46 -11.02 10.50
N PRO A 38 -8.27 -11.18 9.87
CA PRO A 38 -7.05 -10.63 10.43
C PRO A 38 -7.20 -9.12 10.65
N ASN A 39 -6.97 -8.68 11.88
CA ASN A 39 -7.08 -7.26 12.21
C ASN A 39 -5.71 -6.59 12.01
N LEU A 40 -5.55 -5.87 10.92
CA LEU A 40 -4.31 -5.16 10.59
C LEU A 40 -3.99 -3.99 11.54
N ALA A 41 -4.94 -3.63 12.41
CA ALA A 41 -4.71 -2.63 13.46
C ALA A 41 -3.94 -3.20 14.67
N THR A 42 -3.97 -4.53 14.84
CA THR A 42 -3.34 -5.22 16.00
C THR A 42 -1.98 -5.82 15.68
N LEU A 43 -1.35 -5.40 14.60
CA LEU A 43 0.03 -5.76 14.31
C LEU A 43 0.93 -5.24 15.44
N ASP A 44 1.79 -6.09 15.97
CA ASP A 44 2.71 -5.83 17.08
C ASP A 44 4.18 -6.00 16.71
N GLU A 45 4.45 -6.43 15.48
CA GLU A 45 5.80 -6.57 14.92
C GLU A 45 5.88 -6.04 13.49
N PRO A 46 7.10 -5.64 13.02
CA PRO A 46 7.30 -5.17 11.65
C PRO A 46 7.05 -6.29 10.63
N VAL A 47 6.04 -6.12 9.77
CA VAL A 47 5.65 -7.12 8.78
C VAL A 47 5.41 -6.54 7.40
N VAL A 48 5.57 -7.37 6.37
CA VAL A 48 5.05 -7.16 5.03
C VAL A 48 3.75 -7.93 4.89
N ILE A 49 2.69 -7.25 4.50
CA ILE A 49 1.37 -7.85 4.33
C ILE A 49 1.26 -8.39 2.91
N VAL A 50 0.92 -9.67 2.76
CA VAL A 50 0.67 -10.27 1.46
C VAL A 50 -0.78 -10.73 1.40
N ALA A 51 -1.52 -10.26 0.42
CA ALA A 51 -2.94 -10.52 0.29
C ALA A 51 -3.36 -10.69 -1.17
N LYS A 52 -4.53 -11.28 -1.39
CA LYS A 52 -5.12 -11.33 -2.71
C LYS A 52 -5.50 -9.94 -3.20
N ASP A 53 -6.09 -9.14 -2.33
CA ASP A 53 -6.39 -7.71 -2.49
C ASP A 53 -6.56 -7.09 -1.10
N LEU A 54 -6.47 -5.78 -1.01
CA LEU A 54 -6.74 -5.03 0.22
C LEU A 54 -7.97 -4.14 0.02
N THR A 55 -8.94 -4.31 0.91
CA THR A 55 -10.16 -3.50 0.91
C THR A 55 -9.90 -2.10 1.52
N PRO A 56 -10.79 -1.14 1.28
CA PRO A 56 -10.74 0.15 1.96
C PRO A 56 -10.68 0.05 3.49
N SER A 57 -11.43 -0.89 4.06
CA SER A 57 -11.44 -1.14 5.51
C SER A 57 -10.10 -1.69 6.02
N ASP A 58 -9.47 -2.59 5.26
CA ASP A 58 -8.16 -3.15 5.61
C ASP A 58 -7.10 -2.06 5.65
N THR A 59 -7.05 -1.25 4.59
CA THR A 59 -6.07 -0.15 4.48
C THR A 59 -6.34 0.99 5.46
N GLY A 60 -7.61 1.27 5.78
CA GLY A 60 -7.99 2.29 6.75
C GLY A 60 -7.66 1.93 8.20
N SER A 61 -7.62 0.63 8.51
CA SER A 61 -7.28 0.12 9.84
C SER A 61 -5.79 -0.23 10.01
N LEU A 62 -4.98 -0.07 8.96
CA LEU A 62 -3.59 -0.49 8.94
C LEU A 62 -2.73 0.24 9.97
N ASN A 63 -2.04 -0.51 10.83
CA ASN A 63 -1.05 0.06 11.74
C ASN A 63 0.24 0.38 10.97
N LYS A 64 0.45 1.66 10.65
CA LYS A 64 1.59 2.15 9.87
C LYS A 64 2.95 1.94 10.56
N GLU A 65 2.97 1.78 11.87
CA GLU A 65 4.19 1.57 12.61
C GLU A 65 4.80 0.20 12.29
N PHE A 66 3.94 -0.81 12.16
CA PHE A 66 4.35 -2.19 11.96
C PHE A 66 4.19 -2.66 10.50
N ALA A 67 3.26 -2.12 9.74
CA ALA A 67 3.14 -2.43 8.32
C ALA A 67 4.26 -1.77 7.51
N LYS A 68 5.30 -2.52 7.18
CA LYS A 68 6.48 -2.03 6.44
C LYS A 68 6.25 -1.99 4.94
N GLY A 69 5.24 -2.68 4.46
CA GLY A 69 4.83 -2.69 3.07
C GLY A 69 3.74 -3.71 2.82
N PHE A 70 3.22 -3.76 1.61
CA PHE A 70 2.31 -4.82 1.22
C PHE A 70 2.46 -5.24 -0.25
N ALA A 71 2.13 -6.50 -0.52
CA ALA A 71 2.02 -7.04 -1.88
C ALA A 71 0.62 -7.60 -2.10
N THR A 72 0.05 -7.38 -3.29
CA THR A 72 -1.26 -7.95 -3.65
C THR A 72 -1.19 -8.70 -4.98
N GLU A 73 -1.92 -9.83 -5.07
CA GLU A 73 -2.05 -10.56 -6.34
C GLU A 73 -2.88 -9.81 -7.37
N LEU A 74 -3.92 -9.12 -6.88
CA LEU A 74 -4.80 -8.31 -7.71
C LEU A 74 -4.40 -6.84 -7.65
N GLY A 75 -4.98 -6.08 -8.55
CA GLY A 75 -4.79 -4.65 -8.61
C GLY A 75 -3.82 -4.20 -9.71
N GLY A 76 -3.79 -2.91 -9.89
CA GLY A 76 -2.94 -2.21 -10.84
C GLY A 76 -2.61 -0.80 -10.31
N ARG A 77 -1.91 0.00 -11.10
CA ARG A 77 -1.42 1.34 -10.69
C ARG A 77 -2.53 2.29 -10.21
N THR A 78 -3.77 2.07 -10.62
CA THR A 78 -4.96 2.85 -10.27
C THR A 78 -5.90 2.12 -9.31
N SER A 79 -5.51 0.95 -8.80
CA SER A 79 -6.31 0.23 -7.80
C SER A 79 -6.37 1.01 -6.49
N HIS A 80 -7.40 0.74 -5.70
CA HIS A 80 -7.56 1.37 -4.38
C HIS A 80 -6.33 1.13 -3.49
N SER A 81 -5.83 -0.10 -3.44
CA SER A 81 -4.63 -0.47 -2.69
C SER A 81 -3.39 0.34 -3.12
N ALA A 82 -3.18 0.53 -4.44
CA ALA A 82 -2.06 1.32 -4.95
C ALA A 82 -2.19 2.83 -4.64
N ILE A 83 -3.41 3.36 -4.67
CA ILE A 83 -3.68 4.77 -4.29
C ILE A 83 -3.42 4.96 -2.80
N MET A 84 -3.92 4.05 -1.98
CA MET A 84 -3.74 4.09 -0.53
C MET A 84 -2.27 3.94 -0.12
N ALA A 85 -1.51 3.03 -0.76
CA ALA A 85 -0.07 2.91 -0.52
C ALA A 85 0.67 4.24 -0.66
N ARG A 86 0.37 4.96 -1.75
CA ARG A 86 0.95 6.29 -2.00
C ARG A 86 0.53 7.32 -0.96
N SER A 87 -0.74 7.35 -0.59
CA SER A 87 -1.26 8.25 0.46
C SER A 87 -0.67 7.96 1.83
N LEU A 88 -0.43 6.68 2.14
CA LEU A 88 0.17 6.24 3.40
C LEU A 88 1.70 6.31 3.39
N GLU A 89 2.31 6.54 2.22
CA GLU A 89 3.75 6.49 1.97
C GLU A 89 4.39 5.14 2.36
N ILE A 90 3.65 4.05 2.14
CA ILE A 90 4.08 2.68 2.44
C ILE A 90 4.50 2.00 1.12
N PRO A 91 5.63 1.29 1.06
CA PRO A 91 6.03 0.49 -0.10
C PRO A 91 4.95 -0.52 -0.47
N ALA A 92 4.59 -0.60 -1.75
CA ALA A 92 3.60 -1.56 -2.22
C ALA A 92 3.92 -2.07 -3.63
N VAL A 93 3.70 -3.37 -3.83
CA VAL A 93 3.73 -4.01 -5.13
C VAL A 93 2.38 -4.67 -5.39
N VAL A 94 1.74 -4.33 -6.51
CA VAL A 94 0.40 -4.84 -6.85
C VAL A 94 0.44 -5.63 -8.14
N GLY A 95 -0.42 -6.64 -8.25
CA GLY A 95 -0.47 -7.52 -9.42
C GLY A 95 0.55 -8.67 -9.38
N CYS A 96 1.04 -9.05 -8.21
CA CYS A 96 1.99 -10.14 -7.98
C CYS A 96 1.28 -11.51 -8.05
N LYS A 97 0.91 -11.95 -9.24
CA LYS A 97 0.17 -13.21 -9.42
C LYS A 97 0.94 -14.40 -8.86
N GLY A 98 0.27 -15.22 -8.06
CA GLY A 98 0.83 -16.46 -7.49
C GLY A 98 1.68 -16.24 -6.24
N VAL A 99 1.83 -15.02 -5.75
CA VAL A 99 2.65 -14.74 -4.55
C VAL A 99 2.13 -15.44 -3.30
N LEU A 100 0.83 -15.65 -3.19
CA LEU A 100 0.21 -16.34 -2.06
C LEU A 100 0.43 -17.86 -2.07
N ASP A 101 0.69 -18.43 -3.23
CA ASP A 101 0.94 -19.87 -3.37
C ASP A 101 2.39 -20.24 -2.97
N GLU A 102 3.29 -19.26 -2.98
CA GLU A 102 4.73 -19.43 -2.73
C GLU A 102 5.17 -18.99 -1.33
N LEU A 103 4.29 -18.31 -0.56
CA LEU A 103 4.61 -17.76 0.75
C LEU A 103 3.80 -18.38 1.88
N ASN A 104 4.46 -18.52 3.02
CA ASN A 104 3.83 -18.86 4.29
C ASN A 104 4.00 -17.72 5.29
N ASN A 105 3.13 -17.68 6.30
CA ASN A 105 3.27 -16.73 7.40
C ASN A 105 4.61 -16.96 8.12
N GLY A 106 5.37 -15.89 8.30
CA GLY A 106 6.68 -15.92 8.94
C GLY A 106 7.86 -16.02 7.96
N ASP A 107 7.61 -16.20 6.65
CA ASP A 107 8.66 -16.16 5.65
C ASP A 107 9.26 -14.75 5.54
N THR A 108 10.57 -14.69 5.30
CA THR A 108 11.26 -13.42 5.06
C THR A 108 11.10 -13.01 3.60
N VAL A 109 10.71 -11.75 3.38
CA VAL A 109 10.55 -11.19 2.03
C VAL A 109 11.23 -9.83 1.92
N VAL A 110 11.70 -9.53 0.71
CA VAL A 110 12.09 -8.16 0.33
C VAL A 110 11.05 -7.63 -0.64
N LEU A 111 10.57 -6.43 -0.35
CA LEU A 111 9.59 -5.71 -1.16
C LEU A 111 10.28 -4.51 -1.82
N ASP A 112 10.57 -4.61 -3.11
CA ASP A 112 11.11 -3.51 -3.90
C ASP A 112 9.98 -2.81 -4.67
N ALA A 113 9.45 -1.76 -4.07
CA ALA A 113 8.36 -0.98 -4.67
C ALA A 113 8.83 -0.05 -5.81
N ILE A 114 10.14 0.16 -5.96
CA ILE A 114 10.72 0.98 -7.04
C ILE A 114 10.73 0.17 -8.33
N ASN A 115 11.24 -1.06 -8.27
CA ASN A 115 11.31 -1.95 -9.42
C ASN A 115 10.05 -2.82 -9.60
N GLY A 116 9.19 -2.89 -8.57
CA GLY A 116 7.95 -3.69 -8.59
C GLY A 116 8.22 -5.17 -8.40
N GLU A 117 9.19 -5.52 -7.56
CA GLU A 117 9.64 -6.89 -7.32
C GLU A 117 9.33 -7.32 -5.87
N VAL A 118 8.98 -8.59 -5.71
CA VAL A 118 8.87 -9.27 -4.42
C VAL A 118 9.84 -10.44 -4.44
N ILE A 119 10.86 -10.40 -3.58
CA ILE A 119 11.89 -11.44 -3.47
C ILE A 119 11.54 -12.32 -2.27
N LEU A 120 11.34 -13.59 -2.53
CA LEU A 120 10.98 -14.59 -1.53
C LEU A 120 12.25 -15.25 -0.98
N ASN A 121 12.30 -15.44 0.33
CA ASN A 121 13.44 -16.07 1.01
C ASN A 121 14.80 -15.50 0.55
N PRO A 122 14.99 -14.17 0.66
CA PRO A 122 16.20 -13.51 0.17
C PRO A 122 17.44 -14.04 0.91
N SER A 123 18.57 -14.11 0.20
CA SER A 123 19.87 -14.40 0.81
C SER A 123 20.29 -13.26 1.77
N GLU A 124 21.23 -13.55 2.69
CA GLU A 124 21.78 -12.54 3.58
C GLU A 124 22.38 -11.35 2.82
N GLU A 125 23.00 -11.61 1.67
CA GLU A 125 23.56 -10.56 0.81
C GLU A 125 22.48 -9.66 0.20
N GLU A 126 21.36 -10.26 -0.24
CA GLU A 126 20.20 -9.51 -0.75
C GLU A 126 19.55 -8.68 0.35
N VAL A 127 19.34 -9.26 1.53
CA VAL A 127 18.83 -8.50 2.69
C VAL A 127 19.73 -7.31 3.01
N ALA A 128 21.05 -7.50 3.10
CA ALA A 128 22.00 -6.44 3.36
C ALA A 128 21.96 -5.34 2.28
N LYS A 129 21.89 -5.73 1.00
CA LYS A 129 21.78 -4.80 -0.14
C LYS A 129 20.52 -3.94 -0.04
N TYR A 130 19.36 -4.56 0.16
CA TYR A 130 18.09 -3.83 0.20
C TYR A 130 17.90 -3.03 1.49
N THR A 131 18.47 -3.49 2.60
CA THR A 131 18.53 -2.70 3.84
C THR A 131 19.29 -1.39 3.62
N LYS A 132 20.47 -1.47 3.00
CA LYS A 132 21.25 -0.28 2.66
C LYS A 132 20.49 0.66 1.71
N MET A 133 19.83 0.11 0.67
CA MET A 133 19.01 0.91 -0.24
C MET A 133 17.86 1.62 0.49
N ALA A 134 17.23 0.96 1.46
CA ALA A 134 16.17 1.56 2.26
C ALA A 134 16.70 2.68 3.18
N GLU A 135 17.90 2.50 3.78
CA GLU A 135 18.57 3.54 4.57
C GLU A 135 18.93 4.76 3.71
N ASP A 136 19.51 4.54 2.53
CA ASP A 136 19.87 5.61 1.59
C ASP A 136 18.63 6.39 1.14
N TYR A 137 17.53 5.70 0.82
CA TYR A 137 16.25 6.31 0.46
C TYR A 137 15.65 7.11 1.62
N ALA A 138 15.70 6.60 2.84
CA ALA A 138 15.22 7.29 4.04
C ALA A 138 16.04 8.57 4.31
N ALA A 139 17.35 8.51 4.11
CA ALA A 139 18.25 9.66 4.25
C ALA A 139 17.95 10.74 3.20
N GLU A 140 17.75 10.36 1.94
CA GLU A 140 17.36 11.28 0.88
C GLU A 140 16.01 11.94 1.16
N LYS A 141 15.01 11.15 1.58
CA LYS A 141 13.68 11.65 1.97
C LYS A 141 13.78 12.64 3.13
N SER A 142 14.59 12.34 4.14
CA SER A 142 14.81 13.24 5.27
C SER A 142 15.48 14.55 4.85
N ALA A 143 16.46 14.50 3.94
CA ALA A 143 17.11 15.69 3.39
C ALA A 143 16.12 16.56 2.61
N LEU A 144 15.23 15.96 1.83
CA LEU A 144 14.18 16.69 1.11
C LEU A 144 13.15 17.32 2.07
N GLN A 145 12.79 16.63 3.17
CA GLN A 145 11.90 17.20 4.18
C GLN A 145 12.51 18.43 4.88
N ALA A 146 13.81 18.47 5.07
CA ALA A 146 14.50 19.63 5.64
C ALA A 146 14.40 20.89 4.75
N LEU A 147 14.12 20.73 3.45
CA LEU A 147 13.90 21.85 2.52
C LEU A 147 12.49 22.45 2.63
N LYS A 148 11.54 21.77 3.28
CA LYS A 148 10.13 22.18 3.34
C LYS A 148 9.91 23.58 3.90
N ASP A 149 10.72 23.96 4.88
CA ASP A 149 10.61 25.25 5.58
C ASP A 149 11.54 26.34 4.97
N GLN A 150 12.26 26.02 3.90
CA GLN A 150 13.12 26.97 3.23
C GLN A 150 12.31 27.96 2.39
N LYS A 151 12.79 29.21 2.35
CA LYS A 151 12.18 30.23 1.50
C LYS A 151 12.38 29.87 0.02
N THR A 152 11.28 29.82 -0.73
CA THR A 152 11.28 29.59 -2.17
C THR A 152 11.69 30.84 -2.93
N VAL A 153 13.01 31.06 -3.04
CA VAL A 153 13.60 32.18 -3.72
C VAL A 153 14.59 31.64 -4.74
N SER A 154 14.49 32.11 -5.98
CA SER A 154 15.45 31.80 -7.06
C SER A 154 16.82 32.42 -6.79
N THR A 155 17.85 31.99 -7.52
CA THR A 155 19.23 32.49 -7.37
C THR A 155 19.39 33.98 -7.67
N ASP A 156 18.47 34.56 -8.44
CA ASP A 156 18.39 35.99 -8.76
C ASP A 156 17.49 36.80 -7.81
N GLY A 157 16.99 36.15 -6.73
CA GLY A 157 16.23 36.79 -5.67
C GLY A 157 14.72 36.88 -5.86
N HIS A 158 14.16 36.28 -6.93
CA HIS A 158 12.71 36.24 -7.13
C HIS A 158 12.02 35.26 -6.19
N LYS A 159 10.95 35.70 -5.52
CA LYS A 159 10.06 34.84 -4.75
C LYS A 159 9.20 33.99 -5.69
N VAL A 160 9.26 32.69 -5.55
CA VAL A 160 8.40 31.74 -6.26
C VAL A 160 7.36 31.18 -5.28
N LEU A 161 6.09 31.28 -5.62
CA LEU A 161 5.02 30.69 -4.84
C LEU A 161 4.86 29.22 -5.25
N LEU A 162 5.20 28.30 -4.34
CA LEU A 162 4.91 26.88 -4.52
C LEU A 162 3.53 26.56 -3.93
N VAL A 163 2.65 26.04 -4.76
CA VAL A 163 1.30 25.61 -4.36
C VAL A 163 1.12 24.12 -4.69
N GLY A 164 0.53 23.38 -3.76
CA GLY A 164 0.17 21.98 -3.94
C GLY A 164 -1.29 21.86 -4.37
N ASN A 165 -1.58 20.91 -5.24
CA ASN A 165 -2.94 20.52 -5.54
C ASN A 165 -3.38 19.49 -4.50
N ILE A 166 -4.39 19.80 -3.68
CA ILE A 166 -4.93 18.90 -2.68
C ILE A 166 -6.11 18.19 -3.35
N GLY A 167 -5.92 16.91 -3.67
CA GLY A 167 -7.00 16.03 -4.06
C GLY A 167 -7.69 15.50 -2.81
N SER A 168 -9.01 15.60 -2.77
CA SER A 168 -9.88 15.01 -1.74
C SER A 168 -10.16 13.53 -2.05
#